data_718026fc44bc9aa1e63be70a512b7a3e
#
_entry.id   718026fc44bc9aa1e63be70a512b7a3e
#
_cell.length_a   1.000
_cell.length_b   1.000
_cell.length_c   1.000
_cell.angle_alpha   90.00
_cell.angle_beta   90.00
_cell.angle_gamma   90.00
#
_symmetry.space_group_name_H-M   'P 1'
#
loop_
_entity.id
_entity.type
_entity.pdbx_description
1 polymer ?
#
loop_
_entity_poly.entity_id
_entity_poly.type
_entity_poly.pdbx_seq_one_letter_code
_entity_poly.pdbx_strand_id
1 'polypeptide(L)'
;MEVTAHYIGGKPFVGDTGESFATLNPATGEVLAHIEQADERVLAHAIESAKLGFSVWSSMSAAERSRCLLKAAQLIRDHNDELAELEVRDTGKPIQEASVVDIATGADVIEYFAGLVNGLGGEQQSLGSNQFFYTRREPLGICAGIGAWNYPIQIAMWKAAPALAAGNAMIFKPSEETPLSALKLAKLFTQAGVPDGVFNVVQGDYRVGQMLTAHPEVAKVSFTGESGTGKKVMADSAATLKPVTMELGGKSPLIIFDDADLDDAVSAAMVANFYTQGEVCTHGTRVYVQRTMYDAFVEQLKERTEKLIIGDPMNMETQIGSLISKSHLEKVLSAISSAKESGATLLTGGFQVTERGLEKGCFVAPTVFVDCRDEMPHVQNEIFGPVMSVLVFDDEDEVIARANNTQYGLAAGVFTQNLSKAHRVIHQLQAGICWINTWGNSPAEMPVGGYKLSGIGRENGQETLLHYTQTKSVFVELGAFDSPYA
;
A
#
# COMPACT_ATOMS: atom_id res chain seq x y z
N MET A 1 -21.93 -22.87 -7.88
CA MET A 1 -20.80 -22.12 -8.46
C MET A 1 -19.52 -22.82 -8.06
N GLU A 2 -18.55 -22.91 -8.95
CA GLU A 2 -17.24 -23.46 -8.65
C GLU A 2 -16.51 -22.53 -7.66
N VAL A 3 -15.88 -23.11 -6.62
CA VAL A 3 -15.17 -22.33 -5.60
C VAL A 3 -13.79 -22.01 -6.14
N THR A 4 -13.40 -20.72 -6.06
CA THR A 4 -12.09 -20.26 -6.50
C THR A 4 -11.03 -20.70 -5.49
N ALA A 5 -10.05 -21.45 -5.99
CA ALA A 5 -8.99 -22.09 -5.21
C ALA A 5 -7.87 -21.10 -4.80
N HIS A 6 -7.01 -21.54 -3.89
CA HIS A 6 -5.70 -20.96 -3.62
C HIS A 6 -4.76 -21.14 -4.82
N TYR A 7 -3.57 -20.54 -4.77
CA TYR A 7 -2.49 -20.82 -5.72
C TYR A 7 -1.24 -21.22 -4.95
N ILE A 8 -0.94 -22.51 -4.94
CA ILE A 8 0.15 -23.10 -4.13
C ILE A 8 0.97 -24.06 -4.99
N GLY A 9 2.28 -23.95 -4.90
CA GLY A 9 3.17 -24.85 -5.66
C GLY A 9 3.06 -24.70 -7.17
N GLY A 10 2.90 -23.47 -7.67
CA GLY A 10 2.84 -23.17 -9.10
C GLY A 10 1.50 -23.51 -9.79
N LYS A 11 0.45 -23.86 -9.05
CA LYS A 11 -0.85 -24.26 -9.59
C LYS A 11 -2.02 -23.93 -8.68
N PRO A 12 -3.26 -23.90 -9.21
CA PRO A 12 -4.46 -23.85 -8.39
C PRO A 12 -4.51 -25.04 -7.41
N PHE A 13 -4.89 -24.75 -6.17
CA PHE A 13 -4.97 -25.73 -5.07
C PHE A 13 -6.27 -25.58 -4.32
N VAL A 14 -7.07 -26.64 -4.27
CA VAL A 14 -8.31 -26.74 -3.51
C VAL A 14 -8.03 -27.46 -2.19
N GLY A 15 -8.35 -26.82 -1.07
CA GLY A 15 -8.10 -27.36 0.27
C GLY A 15 -9.22 -28.26 0.80
N ASP A 16 -10.39 -28.24 0.16
CA ASP A 16 -11.60 -28.95 0.60
C ASP A 16 -11.96 -28.64 2.06
N THR A 17 -11.86 -27.35 2.44
CA THR A 17 -12.12 -26.90 3.81
C THR A 17 -13.60 -26.88 4.18
N GLY A 18 -14.48 -26.86 3.18
CA GLY A 18 -15.92 -26.74 3.37
C GLY A 18 -16.42 -25.35 3.75
N GLU A 19 -15.53 -24.37 3.88
CA GLU A 19 -15.86 -22.98 4.20
C GLU A 19 -15.48 -22.08 3.02
N SER A 20 -16.38 -21.16 2.63
CA SER A 20 -16.15 -20.19 1.56
C SER A 20 -16.86 -18.87 1.83
N PHE A 21 -16.41 -17.80 1.20
CA PHE A 21 -17.03 -16.49 1.22
C PHE A 21 -17.18 -15.95 -0.21
N ALA A 22 -18.11 -15.03 -0.40
CA ALA A 22 -18.32 -14.38 -1.70
C ALA A 22 -17.51 -13.09 -1.78
N THR A 23 -16.83 -12.85 -2.91
CA THR A 23 -16.39 -11.52 -3.31
C THR A 23 -17.42 -10.88 -4.21
N LEU A 24 -17.66 -9.58 -4.04
CA LEU A 24 -18.73 -8.84 -4.69
C LEU A 24 -18.14 -7.72 -5.55
N ASN A 25 -18.79 -7.42 -6.66
CA ASN A 25 -18.57 -6.15 -7.35
C ASN A 25 -19.22 -5.03 -6.51
N PRO A 26 -18.46 -4.10 -5.92
CA PRO A 26 -19.03 -3.09 -5.02
C PRO A 26 -19.89 -2.05 -5.74
N ALA A 27 -19.74 -1.91 -7.06
CA ALA A 27 -20.54 -1.00 -7.87
C ALA A 27 -21.94 -1.56 -8.22
N THR A 28 -22.09 -2.90 -8.28
CA THR A 28 -23.34 -3.54 -8.69
C THR A 28 -23.97 -4.44 -7.63
N GLY A 29 -23.18 -4.87 -6.64
CA GLY A 29 -23.55 -5.86 -5.63
C GLY A 29 -23.61 -7.28 -6.16
N GLU A 30 -23.14 -7.54 -7.39
CA GLU A 30 -23.09 -8.87 -7.99
C GLU A 30 -21.97 -9.72 -7.40
N VAL A 31 -22.23 -11.02 -7.23
CA VAL A 31 -21.19 -11.98 -6.80
C VAL A 31 -20.25 -12.24 -7.96
N LEU A 32 -18.98 -11.90 -7.79
CA LEU A 32 -17.91 -12.18 -8.76
C LEU A 32 -17.42 -13.63 -8.66
N ALA A 33 -17.20 -14.11 -7.44
CA ALA A 33 -16.73 -15.47 -7.18
C ALA A 33 -17.05 -15.90 -5.75
N HIS A 34 -17.02 -17.21 -5.51
CA HIS A 34 -16.94 -17.81 -4.17
C HIS A 34 -15.49 -18.24 -3.93
N ILE A 35 -14.91 -17.80 -2.83
CA ILE A 35 -13.50 -17.99 -2.49
C ILE A 35 -13.41 -18.98 -1.36
N GLU A 36 -12.53 -19.98 -1.48
CA GLU A 36 -12.27 -20.93 -0.40
C GLU A 36 -11.56 -20.23 0.78
N GLN A 37 -12.08 -20.47 1.99
CA GLN A 37 -11.45 -20.03 3.23
C GLN A 37 -10.36 -21.04 3.63
N ALA A 38 -9.10 -20.61 3.70
CA ALA A 38 -8.03 -21.48 4.16
C ALA A 38 -8.17 -21.84 5.65
N ASP A 39 -7.77 -23.06 5.97
CA ASP A 39 -7.57 -23.56 7.31
C ASP A 39 -6.07 -23.84 7.59
N GLU A 40 -5.77 -24.40 8.76
CA GLU A 40 -4.41 -24.76 9.16
C GLU A 40 -3.75 -25.78 8.20
N ARG A 41 -4.53 -26.69 7.58
CA ARG A 41 -4.02 -27.70 6.64
C ARG A 41 -3.57 -27.04 5.33
N VAL A 42 -4.36 -26.11 4.83
CA VAL A 42 -4.02 -25.32 3.62
C VAL A 42 -2.75 -24.51 3.89
N LEU A 43 -2.68 -23.84 5.05
CA LEU A 43 -1.49 -23.07 5.41
C LEU A 43 -0.25 -23.97 5.56
N ALA A 44 -0.37 -25.12 6.22
CA ALA A 44 0.75 -26.06 6.34
C ALA A 44 1.25 -26.51 4.95
N HIS A 45 0.33 -26.77 4.00
CA HIS A 45 0.70 -27.10 2.63
C HIS A 45 1.43 -25.94 1.92
N ALA A 46 0.97 -24.70 2.11
CA ALA A 46 1.62 -23.51 1.56
C ALA A 46 3.03 -23.29 2.15
N ILE A 47 3.22 -23.55 3.45
CA ILE A 47 4.53 -23.47 4.12
C ILE A 47 5.49 -24.52 3.54
N GLU A 48 5.07 -25.78 3.40
CA GLU A 48 5.93 -26.82 2.79
C GLU A 48 6.28 -26.50 1.34
N SER A 49 5.31 -26.00 0.57
CA SER A 49 5.54 -25.53 -0.79
C SER A 49 6.56 -24.38 -0.82
N ALA A 50 6.43 -23.40 0.09
CA ALA A 50 7.34 -22.26 0.17
C ALA A 50 8.77 -22.69 0.58
N LYS A 51 8.94 -23.67 1.45
CA LYS A 51 10.26 -24.25 1.78
C LYS A 51 10.97 -24.84 0.55
N LEU A 52 10.23 -25.62 -0.25
CA LEU A 52 10.77 -26.21 -1.47
C LEU A 52 11.13 -25.11 -2.48
N GLY A 53 10.22 -24.16 -2.72
CA GLY A 53 10.48 -23.02 -3.58
C GLY A 53 11.67 -22.17 -3.13
N PHE A 54 11.77 -21.88 -1.84
CA PHE A 54 12.91 -21.16 -1.26
C PHE A 54 14.24 -21.87 -1.48
N SER A 55 14.30 -23.19 -1.27
CA SER A 55 15.51 -23.97 -1.48
C SER A 55 16.04 -23.85 -2.91
N VAL A 56 15.16 -23.86 -3.90
CA VAL A 56 15.52 -23.67 -5.31
C VAL A 56 15.91 -22.23 -5.59
N TRP A 57 15.04 -21.28 -5.22
CA TRP A 57 15.17 -19.87 -5.57
C TRP A 57 16.38 -19.20 -4.93
N SER A 58 16.64 -19.48 -3.65
CA SER A 58 17.81 -18.92 -2.94
C SER A 58 19.14 -19.44 -3.44
N SER A 59 19.18 -20.61 -4.10
CA SER A 59 20.36 -21.17 -4.74
C SER A 59 20.67 -20.57 -6.11
N MET A 60 19.67 -19.95 -6.76
CA MET A 60 19.86 -19.27 -8.05
C MET A 60 20.69 -18.00 -7.88
N SER A 61 21.51 -17.69 -8.87
CA SER A 61 22.23 -16.41 -8.89
C SER A 61 21.28 -15.22 -8.99
N ALA A 62 21.73 -14.04 -8.52
CA ALA A 62 20.98 -12.81 -8.65
C ALA A 62 20.55 -12.52 -10.10
N ALA A 63 21.45 -12.79 -11.07
CA ALA A 63 21.18 -12.62 -12.49
C ALA A 63 20.08 -13.55 -13.03
N GLU A 64 19.97 -14.79 -12.52
CA GLU A 64 18.91 -15.73 -12.92
C GLU A 64 17.58 -15.25 -12.35
N ARG A 65 17.52 -14.87 -11.08
CA ARG A 65 16.31 -14.31 -10.45
C ARG A 65 15.86 -13.03 -11.16
N SER A 66 16.80 -12.12 -11.46
CA SER A 66 16.54 -10.89 -12.21
C SER A 66 15.85 -11.18 -13.56
N ARG A 67 16.36 -12.15 -14.34
CA ARG A 67 15.75 -12.52 -15.63
C ARG A 67 14.29 -13.00 -15.50
N CYS A 68 14.00 -13.82 -14.49
CA CYS A 68 12.63 -14.26 -14.24
C CYS A 68 11.72 -13.07 -13.88
N LEU A 69 12.18 -12.15 -13.02
CA LEU A 69 11.41 -10.99 -12.58
C LEU A 69 11.18 -9.97 -13.72
N LEU A 70 12.20 -9.70 -14.56
CA LEU A 70 12.04 -8.86 -15.75
C LEU A 70 10.99 -9.43 -16.71
N LYS A 71 11.01 -10.77 -16.91
CA LYS A 71 9.99 -11.43 -17.74
C LYS A 71 8.61 -11.34 -17.08
N ALA A 72 8.52 -11.44 -15.77
CA ALA A 72 7.25 -11.25 -15.05
C ALA A 72 6.70 -9.83 -15.23
N ALA A 73 7.54 -8.80 -15.08
CA ALA A 73 7.15 -7.42 -15.31
C ALA A 73 6.59 -7.20 -16.74
N GLN A 74 7.25 -7.80 -17.74
CA GLN A 74 6.76 -7.72 -19.12
C GLN A 74 5.42 -8.42 -19.31
N LEU A 75 5.26 -9.64 -18.77
CA LEU A 75 3.99 -10.37 -18.84
C LEU A 75 2.84 -9.62 -18.14
N ILE A 76 3.12 -8.95 -17.02
CA ILE A 76 2.12 -8.14 -16.32
C ILE A 76 1.69 -6.97 -17.20
N ARG A 77 2.62 -6.25 -17.85
CA ARG A 77 2.30 -5.18 -18.79
C ARG A 77 1.51 -5.67 -20.00
N ASP A 78 1.85 -6.85 -20.53
CA ASP A 78 1.14 -7.45 -21.66
C ASP A 78 -0.33 -7.83 -21.31
N HIS A 79 -0.62 -8.04 -20.02
CA HIS A 79 -1.96 -8.35 -19.51
C HIS A 79 -2.61 -7.14 -18.79
N ASN A 80 -2.10 -5.92 -18.99
CA ASN A 80 -2.56 -4.72 -18.27
C ASN A 80 -4.09 -4.56 -18.32
N ASP A 81 -4.70 -4.65 -19.49
CA ASP A 81 -6.13 -4.40 -19.65
C ASP A 81 -6.99 -5.45 -18.94
N GLU A 82 -6.63 -6.76 -19.05
CA GLU A 82 -7.33 -7.84 -18.32
C GLU A 82 -7.22 -7.65 -16.80
N LEU A 83 -6.04 -7.28 -16.31
CA LEU A 83 -5.80 -7.07 -14.90
C LEU A 83 -6.50 -5.81 -14.39
N ALA A 84 -6.51 -4.74 -15.17
CA ALA A 84 -7.21 -3.50 -14.81
C ALA A 84 -8.73 -3.70 -14.72
N GLU A 85 -9.35 -4.41 -15.69
CA GLU A 85 -10.76 -4.76 -15.60
C GLU A 85 -11.08 -5.58 -14.35
N LEU A 86 -10.21 -6.52 -13.98
CA LEU A 86 -10.38 -7.34 -12.78
C LEU A 86 -10.29 -6.48 -11.51
N GLU A 87 -9.29 -5.59 -11.42
CA GLU A 87 -9.14 -4.64 -10.30
C GLU A 87 -10.38 -3.76 -10.16
N VAL A 88 -10.89 -3.20 -11.25
CA VAL A 88 -12.09 -2.36 -11.24
C VAL A 88 -13.31 -3.10 -10.70
N ARG A 89 -13.52 -4.34 -11.14
CA ARG A 89 -14.65 -5.15 -10.69
C ARG A 89 -14.56 -5.56 -9.22
N ASP A 90 -13.33 -5.79 -8.74
CA ASP A 90 -13.07 -6.25 -7.37
C ASP A 90 -13.02 -5.07 -6.38
N THR A 91 -12.59 -3.86 -6.83
CA THR A 91 -12.39 -2.70 -5.95
C THR A 91 -13.44 -1.60 -6.09
N GLY A 92 -14.09 -1.47 -7.25
CA GLY A 92 -15.00 -0.37 -7.56
C GLY A 92 -14.33 0.93 -8.03
N LYS A 93 -12.99 0.99 -8.15
CA LYS A 93 -12.27 2.19 -8.63
C LYS A 93 -12.45 2.41 -10.14
N PRO A 94 -12.28 3.63 -10.65
CA PRO A 94 -12.40 3.92 -12.07
C PRO A 94 -11.36 3.19 -12.92
N ILE A 95 -11.76 2.68 -14.09
CA ILE A 95 -10.88 1.96 -15.03
C ILE A 95 -9.73 2.84 -15.54
N GLN A 96 -9.95 4.14 -15.69
CA GLN A 96 -8.91 5.09 -16.09
C GLN A 96 -7.78 5.19 -15.06
N GLU A 97 -8.04 4.90 -13.78
CA GLU A 97 -7.02 4.85 -12.73
C GLU A 97 -6.31 3.50 -12.71
N ALA A 98 -7.07 2.39 -12.69
CA ALA A 98 -6.52 1.05 -12.63
C ALA A 98 -5.60 0.74 -13.81
N SER A 99 -5.96 1.16 -15.02
CA SER A 99 -5.19 0.89 -16.25
C SER A 99 -3.86 1.62 -16.35
N VAL A 100 -3.72 2.79 -15.71
CA VAL A 100 -2.50 3.61 -15.81
C VAL A 100 -1.65 3.59 -14.54
N VAL A 101 -2.22 3.19 -13.39
CA VAL A 101 -1.50 3.21 -12.10
C VAL A 101 -1.29 1.80 -11.56
N ASP A 102 -2.35 1.05 -11.24
CA ASP A 102 -2.26 -0.14 -10.41
C ASP A 102 -1.32 -1.21 -10.98
N ILE A 103 -1.52 -1.54 -12.25
CA ILE A 103 -0.75 -2.60 -12.91
C ILE A 103 0.60 -2.08 -13.39
N ALA A 104 0.62 -0.93 -14.04
CA ALA A 104 1.81 -0.37 -14.65
C ALA A 104 2.89 -0.06 -13.60
N THR A 105 2.54 0.67 -12.54
CA THR A 105 3.50 1.03 -11.47
C THR A 105 3.93 -0.18 -10.64
N GLY A 106 3.06 -1.18 -10.48
CA GLY A 106 3.43 -2.45 -9.86
C GLY A 106 4.45 -3.22 -10.69
N ALA A 107 4.30 -3.26 -12.02
CA ALA A 107 5.28 -3.86 -12.93
C ALA A 107 6.62 -3.10 -12.89
N ASP A 108 6.58 -1.76 -12.79
CA ASP A 108 7.78 -0.92 -12.64
C ASP A 108 8.55 -1.26 -11.37
N VAL A 109 7.86 -1.54 -10.25
CA VAL A 109 8.50 -1.97 -9.00
C VAL A 109 9.18 -3.34 -9.16
N ILE A 110 8.56 -4.29 -9.85
CA ILE A 110 9.20 -5.59 -10.14
C ILE A 110 10.46 -5.40 -10.99
N GLU A 111 10.38 -4.58 -12.04
CA GLU A 111 11.51 -4.27 -12.92
C GLU A 111 12.64 -3.57 -12.15
N TYR A 112 12.31 -2.60 -11.31
CA TYR A 112 13.27 -1.88 -10.48
C TYR A 112 14.07 -2.82 -9.56
N PHE A 113 13.41 -3.68 -8.79
CA PHE A 113 14.09 -4.62 -7.91
C PHE A 113 14.84 -5.72 -8.67
N ALA A 114 14.34 -6.14 -9.83
CA ALA A 114 15.06 -7.05 -10.72
C ALA A 114 16.38 -6.44 -11.22
N GLY A 115 16.39 -5.12 -11.48
CA GLY A 115 17.60 -4.38 -11.84
C GLY A 115 18.58 -4.24 -10.68
N LEU A 116 18.09 -3.94 -9.49
CA LEU A 116 18.90 -3.66 -8.31
C LEU A 116 19.61 -4.90 -7.72
N VAL A 117 18.99 -6.06 -7.79
CA VAL A 117 19.47 -7.24 -7.05
C VAL A 117 20.88 -7.67 -7.41
N ASN A 118 21.35 -7.39 -8.63
CA ASN A 118 22.72 -7.68 -9.06
C ASN A 118 23.78 -6.85 -8.32
N GLY A 119 23.38 -5.72 -7.73
CA GLY A 119 24.23 -4.85 -6.90
C GLY A 119 24.14 -5.13 -5.40
N LEU A 120 23.29 -6.08 -4.97
CA LEU A 120 23.13 -6.44 -3.57
C LEU A 120 24.34 -7.26 -3.10
N GLY A 121 25.34 -6.58 -2.56
CA GLY A 121 26.59 -7.18 -2.08
C GLY A 121 26.80 -7.01 -0.59
N GLY A 122 27.92 -7.55 -0.11
CA GLY A 122 28.48 -7.26 1.22
C GLY A 122 29.70 -6.35 1.11
N GLU A 123 30.30 -6.08 2.27
CA GLU A 123 31.50 -5.28 2.40
C GLU A 123 32.70 -6.17 2.75
N GLN A 124 33.89 -5.70 2.42
CA GLN A 124 35.14 -6.31 2.87
C GLN A 124 36.05 -5.21 3.41
N GLN A 125 36.63 -5.44 4.60
CA GLN A 125 37.56 -4.49 5.22
C GLN A 125 38.78 -5.21 5.79
N SER A 126 39.98 -4.75 5.40
CA SER A 126 41.22 -5.20 5.99
C SER A 126 41.42 -4.52 7.36
N LEU A 127 41.82 -5.31 8.37
CA LEU A 127 42.09 -4.85 9.74
C LEU A 127 43.56 -4.84 10.09
N GLY A 128 44.42 -5.28 9.17
CA GLY A 128 45.86 -5.37 9.29
C GLY A 128 46.43 -6.28 8.22
N SER A 129 47.69 -6.71 8.37
CA SER A 129 48.34 -7.58 7.38
C SER A 129 47.75 -9.00 7.33
N ASN A 130 47.20 -9.47 8.45
CA ASN A 130 46.77 -10.87 8.59
C ASN A 130 45.28 -11.02 8.92
N GLN A 131 44.54 -9.92 9.01
CA GLN A 131 43.16 -9.95 9.43
C GLN A 131 42.29 -9.11 8.51
N PHE A 132 41.13 -9.66 8.20
CA PHE A 132 40.07 -8.94 7.52
C PHE A 132 38.70 -9.52 7.89
N PHE A 133 37.64 -8.76 7.65
CA PHE A 133 36.30 -9.32 7.64
C PHE A 133 35.60 -9.03 6.32
N TYR A 134 34.62 -9.86 6.03
CA TYR A 134 33.64 -9.56 4.98
C TYR A 134 32.22 -9.83 5.50
N THR A 135 31.25 -9.16 4.88
CA THR A 135 29.84 -9.41 5.14
C THR A 135 29.18 -10.07 3.94
N ARG A 136 28.10 -10.79 4.20
CA ARG A 136 27.22 -11.35 3.16
C ARG A 136 25.78 -10.91 3.46
N ARG A 137 25.02 -10.61 2.40
CA ARG A 137 23.57 -10.46 2.47
C ARG A 137 22.93 -11.80 2.11
N GLU A 138 22.17 -12.36 3.05
CA GLU A 138 21.49 -13.64 2.87
C GLU A 138 19.97 -13.43 2.96
N PRO A 139 19.15 -14.15 2.14
CA PRO A 139 17.70 -14.07 2.26
C PRO A 139 17.24 -14.54 3.64
N LEU A 140 16.08 -14.07 4.08
CA LEU A 140 15.50 -14.41 5.38
C LEU A 140 14.88 -15.81 5.40
N GLY A 141 14.24 -16.22 4.27
CA GLY A 141 13.49 -17.46 4.19
C GLY A 141 12.10 -17.28 3.60
N ILE A 142 11.06 -17.70 4.33
CA ILE A 142 9.66 -17.52 3.95
C ILE A 142 9.17 -16.18 4.47
N CYS A 143 8.71 -15.31 3.57
CA CYS A 143 8.08 -14.04 3.92
C CYS A 143 6.56 -14.16 3.79
N ALA A 144 5.81 -13.59 4.73
CA ALA A 144 4.37 -13.39 4.59
C ALA A 144 4.10 -11.98 4.08
N GLY A 145 3.36 -11.86 2.98
CA GLY A 145 2.78 -10.63 2.49
C GLY A 145 1.29 -10.60 2.79
N ILE A 146 0.80 -9.57 3.46
CA ILE A 146 -0.63 -9.38 3.75
C ILE A 146 -1.07 -8.08 3.10
N GLY A 147 -1.94 -8.19 2.09
CA GLY A 147 -2.40 -7.10 1.26
C GLY A 147 -3.61 -6.35 1.83
N ALA A 148 -3.82 -5.15 1.31
CA ALA A 148 -5.02 -4.34 1.52
C ALA A 148 -5.87 -4.32 0.24
N TRP A 149 -7.12 -3.90 0.39
CA TRP A 149 -8.12 -3.98 -0.65
C TRP A 149 -8.17 -2.78 -1.62
N ASN A 150 -7.48 -1.69 -1.31
CA ASN A 150 -7.55 -0.48 -2.14
C ASN A 150 -6.66 -0.51 -3.41
N TYR A 151 -5.52 -1.19 -3.35
CA TYR A 151 -4.60 -1.43 -4.47
C TYR A 151 -4.12 -2.89 -4.47
N PRO A 152 -5.02 -3.88 -4.62
CA PRO A 152 -4.72 -5.28 -4.33
C PRO A 152 -3.53 -5.85 -5.10
N ILE A 153 -3.50 -5.72 -6.42
CA ILE A 153 -2.40 -6.26 -7.23
C ILE A 153 -1.10 -5.44 -7.08
N GLN A 154 -1.20 -4.12 -6.95
CA GLN A 154 -0.03 -3.25 -6.77
C GLN A 154 0.67 -3.56 -5.45
N ILE A 155 -0.10 -3.68 -4.34
CA ILE A 155 0.42 -4.03 -3.02
C ILE A 155 1.05 -5.43 -3.03
N ALA A 156 0.45 -6.39 -3.75
CA ALA A 156 1.04 -7.71 -3.92
C ALA A 156 2.40 -7.63 -4.62
N MET A 157 2.52 -6.83 -5.67
CA MET A 157 3.78 -6.61 -6.39
C MET A 157 4.82 -5.86 -5.55
N TRP A 158 4.42 -4.84 -4.79
CA TRP A 158 5.32 -4.09 -3.91
C TRP A 158 5.95 -4.98 -2.83
N LYS A 159 5.20 -5.96 -2.32
CA LYS A 159 5.72 -6.92 -1.33
C LYS A 159 6.52 -8.06 -1.98
N ALA A 160 6.03 -8.59 -3.10
CA ALA A 160 6.68 -9.69 -3.79
C ALA A 160 8.01 -9.28 -4.42
N ALA A 161 8.08 -8.12 -5.07
CA ALA A 161 9.27 -7.71 -5.83
C ALA A 161 10.56 -7.71 -5.00
N PRO A 162 10.66 -6.97 -3.88
CA PRO A 162 11.88 -6.99 -3.06
C PRO A 162 12.13 -8.34 -2.38
N ALA A 163 11.07 -9.06 -1.96
CA ALA A 163 11.22 -10.37 -1.34
C ALA A 163 11.83 -11.39 -2.31
N LEU A 164 11.27 -11.51 -3.51
CA LEU A 164 11.73 -12.44 -4.53
C LEU A 164 13.09 -12.02 -5.09
N ALA A 165 13.34 -10.74 -5.35
CA ALA A 165 14.63 -10.25 -5.79
C ALA A 165 15.73 -10.62 -4.79
N ALA A 166 15.50 -10.45 -3.49
CA ALA A 166 16.42 -10.83 -2.42
C ALA A 166 16.63 -12.35 -2.26
N GLY A 167 15.83 -13.19 -2.94
CA GLY A 167 15.95 -14.65 -2.92
C GLY A 167 15.06 -15.35 -1.89
N ASN A 168 14.05 -14.66 -1.32
CA ASN A 168 13.07 -15.26 -0.42
C ASN A 168 11.94 -15.95 -1.21
N ALA A 169 11.21 -16.84 -0.55
CA ALA A 169 9.86 -17.24 -0.96
C ALA A 169 8.82 -16.40 -0.25
N MET A 170 7.63 -16.25 -0.84
CA MET A 170 6.53 -15.50 -0.26
C MET A 170 5.23 -16.30 -0.25
N ILE A 171 4.53 -16.22 0.87
CA ILE A 171 3.11 -16.57 0.98
C ILE A 171 2.34 -15.25 1.08
N PHE A 172 1.54 -14.97 0.08
CA PHE A 172 0.73 -13.76 0.02
C PHE A 172 -0.72 -14.06 0.38
N LYS A 173 -1.26 -13.29 1.32
CA LYS A 173 -2.69 -13.27 1.66
C LYS A 173 -3.30 -11.96 1.16
N PRO A 174 -4.09 -11.97 0.08
CA PRO A 174 -4.85 -10.79 -0.32
C PRO A 174 -5.93 -10.45 0.71
N SER A 175 -6.51 -9.24 0.63
CA SER A 175 -7.72 -8.95 1.38
C SER A 175 -8.87 -9.85 0.95
N GLU A 176 -9.72 -10.23 1.86
CA GLU A 176 -10.98 -10.95 1.58
C GLU A 176 -11.96 -10.15 0.72
N GLU A 177 -11.87 -8.82 0.76
CA GLU A 177 -12.68 -7.93 -0.08
C GLU A 177 -12.23 -7.95 -1.55
N THR A 178 -10.93 -8.21 -1.85
CA THR A 178 -10.34 -8.15 -3.19
C THR A 178 -9.37 -9.30 -3.42
N PRO A 179 -9.87 -10.54 -3.50
CA PRO A 179 -9.01 -11.74 -3.49
C PRO A 179 -8.51 -12.15 -4.88
N LEU A 180 -9.02 -11.59 -5.99
CA LEU A 180 -8.92 -12.21 -7.31
C LEU A 180 -7.60 -11.94 -8.04
N SER A 181 -7.11 -10.72 -8.02
CA SER A 181 -5.96 -10.30 -8.84
C SER A 181 -4.63 -10.95 -8.41
N ALA A 182 -4.46 -11.25 -7.12
CA ALA A 182 -3.28 -11.95 -6.61
C ALA A 182 -3.11 -13.36 -7.21
N LEU A 183 -4.21 -14.06 -7.53
CA LEU A 183 -4.17 -15.36 -8.22
C LEU A 183 -3.66 -15.25 -9.65
N LYS A 184 -4.06 -14.19 -10.36
CA LYS A 184 -3.56 -13.89 -11.71
C LYS A 184 -2.07 -13.56 -11.67
N LEU A 185 -1.64 -12.73 -10.72
CA LEU A 185 -0.24 -12.40 -10.49
C LEU A 185 0.61 -13.66 -10.25
N ALA A 186 0.17 -14.57 -9.39
CA ALA A 186 0.87 -15.83 -9.12
C ALA A 186 1.06 -16.69 -10.37
N LYS A 187 0.02 -16.78 -11.23
CA LYS A 187 0.11 -17.46 -12.51
C LYS A 187 1.13 -16.82 -13.45
N LEU A 188 1.17 -15.49 -13.51
CA LEU A 188 2.14 -14.75 -14.33
C LEU A 188 3.57 -14.96 -13.84
N PHE A 189 3.82 -15.00 -12.54
CA PHE A 189 5.13 -15.36 -12.00
C PHE A 189 5.58 -16.76 -12.43
N THR A 190 4.69 -17.76 -12.36
CA THR A 190 5.00 -19.13 -12.83
C THR A 190 5.30 -19.15 -14.33
N GLN A 191 4.53 -18.45 -15.17
CA GLN A 191 4.76 -18.31 -16.61
C GLN A 191 6.08 -17.59 -16.94
N ALA A 192 6.52 -16.68 -16.07
CA ALA A 192 7.81 -16.01 -16.19
C ALA A 192 9.00 -16.90 -15.89
N GLY A 193 8.76 -18.07 -15.27
CA GLY A 193 9.82 -19.03 -14.89
C GLY A 193 10.25 -18.88 -13.42
N VAL A 194 9.48 -18.18 -12.60
CA VAL A 194 9.65 -18.24 -11.14
C VAL A 194 9.30 -19.66 -10.68
N PRO A 195 10.18 -20.37 -9.97
CA PRO A 195 9.95 -21.77 -9.59
C PRO A 195 8.70 -21.96 -8.72
N ASP A 196 8.10 -23.15 -8.83
CA ASP A 196 6.94 -23.53 -8.04
C ASP A 196 7.23 -23.38 -6.55
N GLY A 197 6.26 -22.81 -5.81
CA GLY A 197 6.37 -22.57 -4.38
C GLY A 197 7.09 -21.28 -3.97
N VAL A 198 7.75 -20.57 -4.89
CA VAL A 198 8.42 -19.28 -4.58
C VAL A 198 7.40 -18.19 -4.27
N PHE A 199 6.29 -18.14 -5.00
CA PHE A 199 5.17 -17.25 -4.71
C PHE A 199 3.88 -18.07 -4.60
N ASN A 200 3.29 -18.05 -3.41
CA ASN A 200 2.05 -18.75 -3.10
C ASN A 200 0.97 -17.73 -2.69
N VAL A 201 -0.29 -17.99 -3.05
CA VAL A 201 -1.44 -17.19 -2.63
C VAL A 201 -2.37 -18.04 -1.81
N VAL A 202 -2.61 -17.64 -0.56
CA VAL A 202 -3.54 -18.29 0.37
C VAL A 202 -4.68 -17.35 0.65
N GLN A 203 -5.89 -17.77 0.27
CA GLN A 203 -7.12 -17.02 0.42
C GLN A 203 -7.72 -17.18 1.82
N GLY A 204 -8.42 -16.15 2.27
CA GLY A 204 -9.16 -16.19 3.53
C GLY A 204 -9.21 -14.85 4.23
N ASP A 205 -9.97 -14.82 5.32
CA ASP A 205 -10.17 -13.64 6.16
C ASP A 205 -8.99 -13.38 7.13
N TYR A 206 -9.23 -12.55 8.15
CA TYR A 206 -8.23 -12.19 9.16
C TYR A 206 -7.60 -13.40 9.88
N ARG A 207 -8.30 -14.56 9.97
CA ARG A 207 -7.80 -15.78 10.62
C ARG A 207 -6.55 -16.31 9.93
N VAL A 208 -6.53 -16.26 8.59
CA VAL A 208 -5.35 -16.65 7.81
C VAL A 208 -4.19 -15.68 8.05
N GLY A 209 -4.48 -14.37 8.10
CA GLY A 209 -3.48 -13.37 8.46
C GLY A 209 -2.85 -13.66 9.82
N GLN A 210 -3.65 -13.97 10.82
CA GLN A 210 -3.19 -14.30 12.17
C GLN A 210 -2.35 -15.59 12.20
N MET A 211 -2.77 -16.64 11.49
CA MET A 211 -1.99 -17.86 11.36
C MET A 211 -0.62 -17.60 10.73
N LEU A 212 -0.54 -16.77 9.68
CA LEU A 212 0.72 -16.39 9.04
C LEU A 212 1.63 -15.59 9.96
N THR A 213 1.08 -14.59 10.67
CA THR A 213 1.88 -13.74 11.57
C THR A 213 2.44 -14.48 12.76
N ALA A 214 1.70 -15.45 13.29
CA ALA A 214 2.14 -16.28 14.40
C ALA A 214 3.04 -17.47 13.99
N HIS A 215 3.08 -17.85 12.68
CA HIS A 215 3.74 -19.08 12.25
C HIS A 215 5.26 -19.02 12.45
N PRO A 216 5.89 -20.02 13.12
CA PRO A 216 7.32 -19.99 13.46
C PRO A 216 8.26 -20.05 12.25
N GLU A 217 7.82 -20.63 11.13
CA GLU A 217 8.62 -20.76 9.91
C GLU A 217 8.52 -19.51 9.00
N VAL A 218 7.63 -18.58 9.31
CA VAL A 218 7.58 -17.28 8.63
C VAL A 218 8.67 -16.39 9.23
N ALA A 219 9.65 -16.03 8.41
CA ALA A 219 10.83 -15.26 8.83
C ALA A 219 10.59 -13.74 8.81
N LYS A 220 9.59 -13.24 8.07
CA LYS A 220 9.24 -11.82 7.97
C LYS A 220 7.77 -11.65 7.63
N VAL A 221 7.16 -10.59 8.14
CA VAL A 221 5.81 -10.14 7.75
C VAL A 221 5.89 -8.75 7.13
N SER A 222 5.24 -8.57 5.98
CA SER A 222 4.95 -7.25 5.41
C SER A 222 3.43 -7.09 5.32
N PHE A 223 2.91 -6.11 6.03
CA PHE A 223 1.47 -5.85 6.18
C PHE A 223 1.12 -4.45 5.68
N THR A 224 0.03 -4.34 4.93
CA THR A 224 -0.63 -3.08 4.59
C THR A 224 -2.08 -3.13 5.06
N GLY A 225 -2.53 -2.09 5.78
CA GLY A 225 -3.90 -2.02 6.27
C GLY A 225 -4.11 -0.98 7.36
N GLU A 226 -5.16 -1.16 8.16
CA GLU A 226 -5.51 -0.27 9.25
C GLU A 226 -4.52 -0.35 10.42
N SER A 227 -4.25 0.79 11.08
CA SER A 227 -3.30 0.88 12.22
C SER A 227 -3.68 -0.02 13.40
N GLY A 228 -4.98 -0.23 13.64
CA GLY A 228 -5.47 -1.14 14.69
C GLY A 228 -5.10 -2.60 14.42
N THR A 229 -5.22 -3.04 13.18
CA THR A 229 -4.80 -4.38 12.74
C THR A 229 -3.28 -4.51 12.71
N GLY A 230 -2.56 -3.47 12.27
CA GLY A 230 -1.09 -3.45 12.29
C GLY A 230 -0.50 -3.70 13.68
N LYS A 231 -1.10 -3.10 14.73
CA LYS A 231 -0.71 -3.35 16.13
C LYS A 231 -0.85 -4.83 16.53
N LYS A 232 -1.92 -5.51 16.08
CA LYS A 232 -2.14 -6.95 16.34
C LYS A 232 -1.10 -7.80 15.60
N VAL A 233 -0.88 -7.51 14.30
CA VAL A 233 0.14 -8.18 13.47
C VAL A 233 1.53 -8.07 14.11
N MET A 234 1.89 -6.90 14.63
CA MET A 234 3.16 -6.69 15.33
C MET A 234 3.24 -7.51 16.62
N ALA A 235 2.16 -7.53 17.41
CA ALA A 235 2.12 -8.29 18.65
C ALA A 235 2.27 -9.80 18.41
N ASP A 236 1.54 -10.36 17.44
CA ASP A 236 1.63 -11.78 17.07
C ASP A 236 3.03 -12.14 16.53
N SER A 237 3.64 -11.25 15.74
CA SER A 237 4.98 -11.45 15.17
C SER A 237 6.10 -11.44 16.24
N ALA A 238 5.89 -10.77 17.37
CA ALA A 238 6.87 -10.65 18.44
C ALA A 238 7.24 -12.01 19.07
N ALA A 239 6.34 -12.99 19.05
CA ALA A 239 6.59 -14.31 19.63
C ALA A 239 7.78 -15.05 19.02
N THR A 240 8.14 -14.75 17.77
CA THR A 240 9.27 -15.36 17.07
C THR A 240 10.35 -14.36 16.67
N LEU A 241 10.27 -13.12 17.16
CA LEU A 241 11.20 -12.02 16.88
C LEU A 241 11.37 -11.72 15.36
N LYS A 242 10.39 -12.07 14.54
CA LYS A 242 10.46 -11.82 13.10
C LYS A 242 10.33 -10.33 12.80
N PRO A 243 11.15 -9.79 11.88
CA PRO A 243 11.01 -8.41 11.45
C PRO A 243 9.68 -8.17 10.73
N VAL A 244 9.14 -6.97 10.93
CA VAL A 244 7.89 -6.54 10.29
C VAL A 244 8.13 -5.28 9.47
N THR A 245 7.41 -5.16 8.34
CA THR A 245 7.18 -3.90 7.62
C THR A 245 5.70 -3.61 7.69
N MET A 246 5.34 -2.40 8.12
CA MET A 246 3.96 -1.96 8.32
C MET A 246 3.71 -0.71 7.49
N GLU A 247 2.78 -0.79 6.55
CA GLU A 247 2.24 0.34 5.81
C GLU A 247 0.80 0.53 6.27
N LEU A 248 0.56 1.60 7.02
CA LEU A 248 -0.68 1.82 7.75
C LEU A 248 -1.35 3.12 7.33
N GLY A 249 -2.48 3.41 7.97
CA GLY A 249 -3.29 4.59 7.65
C GLY A 249 -2.61 5.92 7.91
N GLY A 250 -3.22 6.98 7.41
CA GLY A 250 -2.72 8.34 7.53
C GLY A 250 -3.83 9.38 7.73
N LYS A 251 -3.40 10.57 8.13
CA LYS A 251 -4.21 11.80 8.16
C LYS A 251 -3.34 12.96 7.69
N SER A 252 -2.90 12.83 6.44
CA SER A 252 -1.85 13.66 5.87
C SER A 252 -2.28 15.11 5.72
N PRO A 253 -1.41 16.09 6.04
CA PRO A 253 -1.65 17.49 5.76
C PRO A 253 -1.26 17.85 4.33
N LEU A 254 -2.10 18.62 3.66
CA LEU A 254 -1.80 19.37 2.44
C LEU A 254 -1.81 20.85 2.79
N ILE A 255 -0.66 21.53 2.70
CA ILE A 255 -0.49 22.92 3.09
C ILE A 255 -0.38 23.78 1.83
N ILE A 256 -1.26 24.79 1.70
CA ILE A 256 -1.37 25.68 0.55
C ILE A 256 -1.13 27.10 1.02
N PHE A 257 0.01 27.68 0.64
CA PHE A 257 0.36 29.08 0.90
C PHE A 257 -0.29 30.01 -0.14
N ASP A 258 -0.42 31.27 0.20
CA ASP A 258 -1.09 32.30 -0.61
C ASP A 258 -0.37 32.67 -1.91
N ASP A 259 0.89 32.29 -2.04
CA ASP A 259 1.69 32.44 -3.25
C ASP A 259 1.64 31.20 -4.18
N ALA A 260 0.88 30.16 -3.84
CA ALA A 260 0.69 29.00 -4.71
C ALA A 260 -0.18 29.36 -5.93
N ASP A 261 -0.01 28.62 -7.02
CA ASP A 261 -0.97 28.65 -8.12
C ASP A 261 -2.31 28.06 -7.66
N LEU A 262 -3.38 28.81 -7.84
CA LEU A 262 -4.71 28.44 -7.34
C LEU A 262 -5.26 27.21 -8.07
N ASP A 263 -5.10 27.13 -9.38
CA ASP A 263 -5.61 26.02 -10.19
C ASP A 263 -4.89 24.71 -9.85
N ASP A 264 -3.57 24.77 -9.70
CA ASP A 264 -2.74 23.65 -9.27
C ASP A 264 -3.08 23.20 -7.84
N ALA A 265 -3.24 24.14 -6.91
CA ALA A 265 -3.57 23.87 -5.53
C ALA A 265 -4.94 23.18 -5.38
N VAL A 266 -5.97 23.67 -6.09
CA VAL A 266 -7.31 23.05 -6.10
C VAL A 266 -7.25 21.67 -6.76
N SER A 267 -6.53 21.52 -7.89
CA SER A 267 -6.36 20.24 -8.55
C SER A 267 -5.69 19.20 -7.63
N ALA A 268 -4.62 19.60 -6.96
CA ALA A 268 -3.92 18.75 -6.01
C ALA A 268 -4.79 18.36 -4.81
N ALA A 269 -5.57 19.30 -4.27
CA ALA A 269 -6.50 19.00 -3.18
C ALA A 269 -7.58 18.00 -3.60
N MET A 270 -8.10 18.10 -4.83
CA MET A 270 -9.07 17.15 -5.38
C MET A 270 -8.44 15.76 -5.55
N VAL A 271 -7.25 15.65 -6.16
CA VAL A 271 -6.51 14.38 -6.28
C VAL A 271 -6.22 13.79 -4.90
N ALA A 272 -5.73 14.62 -3.97
CA ALA A 272 -5.39 14.22 -2.61
C ALA A 272 -6.58 13.78 -1.75
N ASN A 273 -7.82 13.86 -2.26
CA ASN A 273 -9.00 13.50 -1.47
C ASN A 273 -10.02 12.64 -2.21
N PHE A 274 -10.03 12.68 -3.55
CA PHE A 274 -11.10 12.05 -4.33
C PHE A 274 -10.60 10.94 -5.27
N TYR A 275 -9.30 10.91 -5.60
CA TYR A 275 -8.70 9.84 -6.38
C TYR A 275 -8.98 8.49 -5.71
N THR A 276 -9.28 7.45 -6.49
CA THR A 276 -9.71 6.14 -5.96
C THR A 276 -10.85 6.30 -4.92
N GLN A 277 -11.86 7.13 -5.20
CA GLN A 277 -12.98 7.50 -4.31
C GLN A 277 -12.58 7.78 -2.84
N GLY A 278 -11.39 8.32 -2.63
CA GLY A 278 -10.86 8.65 -1.30
C GLY A 278 -10.24 7.48 -0.53
N GLU A 279 -10.11 6.32 -1.13
CA GLU A 279 -9.61 5.10 -0.49
C GLU A 279 -8.09 4.93 -0.65
N VAL A 280 -7.33 5.99 -0.33
CA VAL A 280 -5.87 6.02 -0.43
C VAL A 280 -5.23 6.42 0.90
N CYS A 281 -4.30 5.62 1.40
CA CYS A 281 -3.65 5.83 2.71
C CYS A 281 -2.86 7.16 2.80
N THR A 282 -2.29 7.63 1.67
CA THR A 282 -1.50 8.87 1.62
C THR A 282 -2.34 10.13 1.46
N HIS A 283 -3.68 10.04 1.35
CA HIS A 283 -4.54 11.19 1.07
C HIS A 283 -4.35 12.36 2.04
N GLY A 284 -4.26 13.58 1.47
CA GLY A 284 -4.10 14.85 2.18
C GLY A 284 -5.42 15.40 2.68
N THR A 285 -6.09 14.64 3.53
CA THR A 285 -7.46 14.95 3.96
C THR A 285 -7.59 16.11 4.94
N ARG A 286 -6.45 16.64 5.44
CA ARG A 286 -6.36 17.90 6.17
C ARG A 286 -5.77 18.97 5.27
N VAL A 287 -6.62 19.69 4.53
CA VAL A 287 -6.21 20.74 3.60
C VAL A 287 -6.12 22.07 4.34
N TYR A 288 -4.90 22.51 4.64
CA TYR A 288 -4.63 23.78 5.26
C TYR A 288 -4.43 24.85 4.19
N VAL A 289 -5.26 25.91 4.19
CA VAL A 289 -5.20 26.99 3.20
C VAL A 289 -4.91 28.31 3.92
N GLN A 290 -3.90 29.05 3.44
CA GLN A 290 -3.57 30.36 3.99
C GLN A 290 -4.74 31.33 3.80
N ARG A 291 -5.06 32.10 4.83
CA ARG A 291 -6.28 32.94 4.93
C ARG A 291 -6.52 33.82 3.69
N THR A 292 -5.47 34.41 3.15
CA THR A 292 -5.58 35.32 2.00
C THR A 292 -6.03 34.65 0.70
N MET A 293 -5.82 33.33 0.55
CA MET A 293 -6.25 32.53 -0.61
C MET A 293 -7.58 31.80 -0.35
N TYR A 294 -8.02 31.68 0.91
CA TYR A 294 -9.06 30.77 1.36
C TYR A 294 -10.37 30.90 0.59
N ASP A 295 -10.91 32.11 0.46
CA ASP A 295 -12.22 32.33 -0.17
C ASP A 295 -12.21 31.92 -1.65
N ALA A 296 -11.17 32.32 -2.41
CA ALA A 296 -11.00 31.93 -3.81
C ALA A 296 -10.80 30.42 -3.96
N PHE A 297 -10.04 29.81 -3.07
CA PHE A 297 -9.82 28.35 -3.07
C PHE A 297 -11.14 27.59 -2.82
N VAL A 298 -11.92 27.97 -1.81
CA VAL A 298 -13.18 27.31 -1.46
C VAL A 298 -14.21 27.45 -2.58
N GLU A 299 -14.32 28.63 -3.20
CA GLU A 299 -15.23 28.86 -4.32
C GLU A 299 -14.91 27.95 -5.50
N GLN A 300 -13.66 27.94 -5.95
CA GLN A 300 -13.23 27.12 -7.07
C GLN A 300 -13.28 25.62 -6.77
N LEU A 301 -12.90 25.20 -5.55
CA LEU A 301 -13.00 23.81 -5.10
C LEU A 301 -14.45 23.32 -5.17
N LYS A 302 -15.40 24.10 -4.67
CA LYS A 302 -16.82 23.76 -4.74
C LYS A 302 -17.28 23.56 -6.17
N GLU A 303 -17.02 24.54 -7.05
CA GLU A 303 -17.44 24.50 -8.45
C GLU A 303 -16.89 23.26 -9.17
N ARG A 304 -15.62 22.91 -8.94
CA ARG A 304 -14.96 21.77 -9.60
C ARG A 304 -15.42 20.44 -9.00
N THR A 305 -15.61 20.36 -7.68
CA THR A 305 -16.07 19.13 -7.00
C THR A 305 -17.49 18.75 -7.46
N GLU A 306 -18.38 19.71 -7.62
CA GLU A 306 -19.77 19.47 -8.07
C GLU A 306 -19.88 19.01 -9.54
N LYS A 307 -18.82 19.16 -10.32
CA LYS A 307 -18.75 18.70 -11.71
C LYS A 307 -18.17 17.27 -11.88
N LEU A 308 -17.67 16.65 -10.81
CA LEU A 308 -17.10 15.30 -10.87
C LEU A 308 -18.13 14.27 -11.29
N ILE A 309 -17.76 13.41 -12.22
CA ILE A 309 -18.62 12.36 -12.78
C ILE A 309 -18.56 11.14 -11.88
N ILE A 310 -19.68 10.86 -11.20
CA ILE A 310 -19.87 9.65 -10.40
C ILE A 310 -20.64 8.65 -11.26
N GLY A 311 -20.13 7.42 -11.42
CA GLY A 311 -20.77 6.48 -12.35
C GLY A 311 -20.20 5.07 -12.31
N ASP A 312 -20.56 4.29 -13.34
CA ASP A 312 -20.02 2.95 -13.57
C ASP A 312 -18.49 3.02 -13.66
N PRO A 313 -17.75 2.33 -12.78
CA PRO A 313 -16.30 2.34 -12.77
C PRO A 313 -15.66 1.85 -14.10
N MET A 314 -16.38 1.04 -14.88
CA MET A 314 -15.91 0.58 -16.20
C MET A 314 -16.01 1.62 -17.30
N ASN A 315 -16.72 2.74 -17.07
CA ASN A 315 -16.79 3.83 -18.03
C ASN A 315 -15.57 4.74 -17.90
N MET A 316 -14.86 4.96 -19.01
CA MET A 316 -13.66 5.82 -19.07
C MET A 316 -13.89 7.29 -18.66
N GLU A 317 -15.14 7.77 -18.67
CA GLU A 317 -15.50 9.13 -18.23
C GLU A 317 -15.74 9.22 -16.71
N THR A 318 -15.89 8.08 -16.02
CA THR A 318 -16.14 8.05 -14.58
C THR A 318 -14.89 8.50 -13.83
N GLN A 319 -15.06 9.48 -12.94
CA GLN A 319 -14.00 10.03 -12.09
C GLN A 319 -14.09 9.55 -10.64
N ILE A 320 -15.29 9.19 -10.20
CA ILE A 320 -15.53 8.68 -8.85
C ILE A 320 -16.28 7.35 -8.97
N GLY A 321 -15.65 6.31 -8.49
CA GLY A 321 -16.18 4.96 -8.45
C GLY A 321 -16.96 4.65 -7.18
N SER A 322 -17.16 3.35 -6.92
CA SER A 322 -17.84 2.82 -5.74
C SER A 322 -16.86 2.58 -4.60
N LEU A 323 -17.23 2.89 -3.37
CA LEU A 323 -16.52 2.39 -2.19
C LEU A 323 -16.52 0.87 -2.16
N ILE A 324 -15.54 0.29 -1.49
CA ILE A 324 -15.27 -1.16 -1.50
C ILE A 324 -16.43 -2.05 -1.02
N SER A 325 -17.22 -1.61 -0.07
CA SER A 325 -18.29 -2.45 0.51
C SER A 325 -19.39 -1.63 1.22
N LYS A 326 -20.53 -2.28 1.47
CA LYS A 326 -21.63 -1.65 2.23
C LYS A 326 -21.23 -1.30 3.65
N SER A 327 -20.44 -2.14 4.32
CA SER A 327 -19.99 -1.86 5.67
C SER A 327 -19.06 -0.64 5.71
N HIS A 328 -18.25 -0.45 4.66
CA HIS A 328 -17.39 0.72 4.55
C HIS A 328 -18.18 1.99 4.16
N LEU A 329 -19.16 1.87 3.27
CA LEU A 329 -20.11 2.93 2.97
C LEU A 329 -20.79 3.48 4.25
N GLU A 330 -21.28 2.58 5.12
CA GLU A 330 -21.90 2.96 6.39
C GLU A 330 -20.93 3.70 7.32
N LYS A 331 -19.66 3.26 7.39
CA LYS A 331 -18.61 3.96 8.16
C LYS A 331 -18.35 5.36 7.62
N VAL A 332 -18.24 5.53 6.30
CA VAL A 332 -18.02 6.83 5.66
C VAL A 332 -19.19 7.77 5.91
N LEU A 333 -20.43 7.30 5.72
CA LEU A 333 -21.64 8.10 6.00
C LEU A 333 -21.77 8.48 7.48
N SER A 334 -21.41 7.57 8.38
CA SER A 334 -21.36 7.85 9.82
C SER A 334 -20.33 8.93 10.16
N ALA A 335 -19.14 8.87 9.55
CA ALA A 335 -18.12 9.90 9.72
C ALA A 335 -18.57 11.26 9.19
N ILE A 336 -19.26 11.31 8.05
CA ILE A 336 -19.88 12.52 7.50
C ILE A 336 -20.93 13.09 8.46
N SER A 337 -21.77 12.25 9.06
CA SER A 337 -22.75 12.69 10.07
C SER A 337 -22.06 13.29 11.30
N SER A 338 -21.05 12.60 11.81
CA SER A 338 -20.25 13.07 12.95
C SER A 338 -19.54 14.40 12.66
N ALA A 339 -19.07 14.60 11.41
CA ALA A 339 -18.48 15.88 11.00
C ALA A 339 -19.50 17.03 11.10
N LYS A 340 -20.72 16.84 10.60
CA LYS A 340 -21.82 17.82 10.71
C LYS A 340 -22.15 18.12 12.18
N GLU A 341 -22.26 17.09 13.01
CA GLU A 341 -22.56 17.21 14.44
C GLU A 341 -21.44 17.93 15.23
N SER A 342 -20.17 17.80 14.78
CA SER A 342 -19.03 18.50 15.40
C SER A 342 -18.98 20.00 15.08
N GLY A 343 -19.88 20.50 14.22
CA GLY A 343 -20.01 21.91 13.85
C GLY A 343 -19.16 22.33 12.66
N ALA A 344 -18.66 21.39 11.83
CA ALA A 344 -18.07 21.70 10.54
C ALA A 344 -19.16 22.09 9.52
N THR A 345 -18.86 23.06 8.67
CA THR A 345 -19.77 23.51 7.62
C THR A 345 -19.65 22.61 6.40
N LEU A 346 -20.74 21.94 5.99
CA LEU A 346 -20.76 21.16 4.75
C LEU A 346 -20.81 22.12 3.56
N LEU A 347 -19.77 22.12 2.73
CA LEU A 347 -19.68 22.92 1.52
C LEU A 347 -20.41 22.27 0.34
N THR A 348 -20.17 20.96 0.12
CA THR A 348 -20.80 20.15 -0.94
C THR A 348 -20.75 18.66 -0.61
N GLY A 349 -21.56 17.83 -1.28
CA GLY A 349 -21.61 16.38 -1.06
C GLY A 349 -22.35 15.97 0.21
N GLY A 350 -21.85 14.95 0.90
CA GLY A 350 -22.36 14.52 2.21
C GLY A 350 -23.57 13.59 2.15
N PHE A 351 -23.73 12.82 1.05
CA PHE A 351 -24.82 11.87 0.85
C PHE A 351 -24.39 10.66 -0.02
N GLN A 352 -25.13 9.57 0.13
CA GLN A 352 -25.02 8.42 -0.76
C GLN A 352 -25.68 8.74 -2.10
N VAL A 353 -25.04 8.33 -3.20
CA VAL A 353 -25.60 8.44 -4.56
C VAL A 353 -26.36 7.16 -4.89
N THR A 354 -27.68 7.29 -5.12
CA THR A 354 -28.58 6.15 -5.39
C THR A 354 -29.43 6.36 -6.64
N GLU A 355 -29.00 7.24 -7.53
CA GLU A 355 -29.70 7.58 -8.77
C GLU A 355 -28.94 7.06 -9.99
N ARG A 356 -29.59 7.09 -11.16
CA ARG A 356 -28.99 6.78 -12.47
C ARG A 356 -28.42 5.36 -12.59
N GLY A 357 -29.04 4.37 -11.93
CA GLY A 357 -28.59 2.97 -11.98
C GLY A 357 -27.53 2.61 -10.94
N LEU A 358 -27.23 3.51 -10.00
CA LEU A 358 -26.21 3.31 -8.95
C LEU A 358 -26.80 2.80 -7.62
N GLU A 359 -28.09 2.46 -7.57
CA GLU A 359 -28.84 2.13 -6.35
C GLU A 359 -28.30 0.89 -5.62
N LYS A 360 -27.65 -0.01 -6.34
CA LYS A 360 -27.11 -1.25 -5.78
C LYS A 360 -25.66 -1.14 -5.30
N GLY A 361 -24.95 -0.08 -5.70
CA GLY A 361 -23.55 0.14 -5.40
C GLY A 361 -23.34 0.98 -4.15
N CYS A 362 -22.06 1.14 -3.80
CA CYS A 362 -21.62 1.83 -2.59
C CYS A 362 -21.09 3.24 -2.90
N PHE A 363 -21.84 4.05 -3.64
CA PHE A 363 -21.40 5.36 -4.11
C PHE A 363 -21.67 6.48 -3.09
N VAL A 364 -20.67 7.32 -2.84
CA VAL A 364 -20.76 8.53 -2.00
C VAL A 364 -20.33 9.74 -2.81
N ALA A 365 -21.09 10.82 -2.72
CA ALA A 365 -20.71 12.07 -3.34
C ALA A 365 -19.43 12.63 -2.70
N PRO A 366 -18.44 13.11 -3.50
CA PRO A 366 -17.29 13.81 -2.98
C PRO A 366 -17.73 14.92 -2.02
N THR A 367 -17.19 14.87 -0.80
CA THR A 367 -17.67 15.63 0.35
C THR A 367 -16.58 16.58 0.82
N VAL A 368 -16.94 17.87 0.96
CA VAL A 368 -16.03 18.89 1.46
C VAL A 368 -16.63 19.55 2.68
N PHE A 369 -15.88 19.56 3.77
CA PHE A 369 -16.17 20.35 4.96
C PHE A 369 -15.22 21.54 5.04
N VAL A 370 -15.77 22.70 5.38
CA VAL A 370 -15.07 23.97 5.66
C VAL A 370 -15.28 24.37 7.10
N ASP A 371 -14.63 25.46 7.54
CA ASP A 371 -14.64 25.93 8.94
C ASP A 371 -14.23 24.81 9.93
N CYS A 372 -13.35 23.90 9.47
CA CYS A 372 -12.87 22.83 10.30
C CYS A 372 -11.89 23.31 11.37
N ARG A 373 -11.92 22.65 12.53
CA ARG A 373 -10.94 22.84 13.61
C ARG A 373 -10.18 21.55 13.86
N ASP A 374 -8.92 21.67 14.32
CA ASP A 374 -8.01 20.53 14.45
C ASP A 374 -8.51 19.42 15.39
N GLU A 375 -9.29 19.76 16.42
CA GLU A 375 -9.85 18.79 17.38
C GLU A 375 -11.07 18.01 16.89
N MET A 376 -11.63 18.36 15.74
CA MET A 376 -12.81 17.67 15.21
C MET A 376 -12.50 16.21 14.84
N PRO A 377 -13.41 15.25 15.12
CA PRO A 377 -13.16 13.83 14.89
C PRO A 377 -12.75 13.48 13.46
N HIS A 378 -13.41 14.09 12.47
CA HIS A 378 -13.12 13.86 11.05
C HIS A 378 -11.80 14.50 10.58
N VAL A 379 -11.21 15.42 11.37
CA VAL A 379 -9.89 16.00 11.12
C VAL A 379 -8.80 15.13 11.73
N GLN A 380 -9.05 14.44 12.85
CA GLN A 380 -8.07 13.62 13.56
C GLN A 380 -8.06 12.16 13.13
N ASN A 381 -9.21 11.60 12.73
CA ASN A 381 -9.33 10.19 12.41
C ASN A 381 -9.40 9.96 10.89
N GLU A 382 -8.80 8.88 10.44
CA GLU A 382 -8.87 8.43 9.04
C GLU A 382 -10.29 7.95 8.71
N ILE A 383 -10.88 8.49 7.63
CA ILE A 383 -12.22 8.10 7.14
C ILE A 383 -12.10 7.05 6.04
N PHE A 384 -11.09 7.19 5.20
CA PHE A 384 -10.81 6.34 4.05
C PHE A 384 -11.92 6.35 2.99
N GLY A 385 -12.38 7.54 2.65
CA GLY A 385 -13.44 7.82 1.68
C GLY A 385 -13.33 9.25 1.16
N PRO A 386 -14.18 9.68 0.22
CA PRO A 386 -14.05 10.97 -0.48
C PRO A 386 -14.50 12.15 0.40
N VAL A 387 -13.81 12.37 1.52
CA VAL A 387 -14.15 13.39 2.52
C VAL A 387 -12.93 14.27 2.83
N MET A 388 -13.01 15.51 2.41
CA MET A 388 -12.00 16.55 2.59
C MET A 388 -12.36 17.47 3.77
N SER A 389 -11.36 17.82 4.59
CA SER A 389 -11.47 18.83 5.65
C SER A 389 -10.59 20.02 5.31
N VAL A 390 -11.18 21.20 5.12
CA VAL A 390 -10.46 22.44 4.81
C VAL A 390 -10.34 23.29 6.09
N LEU A 391 -9.10 23.67 6.41
CA LEU A 391 -8.72 24.43 7.58
C LEU A 391 -7.99 25.72 7.15
N VAL A 392 -8.24 26.81 7.85
CA VAL A 392 -7.52 28.08 7.64
C VAL A 392 -6.29 28.14 8.53
N PHE A 393 -5.20 28.74 8.02
CA PHE A 393 -4.06 29.13 8.84
C PHE A 393 -3.57 30.54 8.48
N ASP A 394 -2.81 31.15 9.37
CA ASP A 394 -2.32 32.52 9.22
C ASP A 394 -0.81 32.60 8.93
N ASP A 395 -0.01 31.82 9.64
CA ASP A 395 1.44 31.85 9.50
C ASP A 395 2.09 30.47 9.40
N GLU A 396 3.39 30.45 9.01
CA GLU A 396 4.15 29.24 8.74
C GLU A 396 4.37 28.36 9.98
N ASP A 397 4.71 28.96 11.13
CA ASP A 397 5.00 28.21 12.36
C ASP A 397 3.72 27.59 12.93
N GLU A 398 2.60 28.30 12.85
CA GLU A 398 1.26 27.81 13.22
C GLU A 398 0.92 26.54 12.42
N VAL A 399 0.99 26.62 11.09
CA VAL A 399 0.55 25.49 10.24
C VAL A 399 1.45 24.28 10.40
N ILE A 400 2.76 24.45 10.58
CA ILE A 400 3.69 23.33 10.82
C ILE A 400 3.33 22.64 12.16
N ALA A 401 3.11 23.39 13.22
CA ALA A 401 2.73 22.83 14.51
C ALA A 401 1.40 22.04 14.43
N ARG A 402 0.39 22.61 13.77
CA ARG A 402 -0.93 21.99 13.56
C ARG A 402 -0.84 20.76 12.65
N ALA A 403 -0.10 20.84 11.57
CA ALA A 403 0.12 19.72 10.64
C ALA A 403 0.75 18.50 11.34
N ASN A 404 1.70 18.73 12.26
CA ASN A 404 2.35 17.70 13.05
C ASN A 404 1.53 17.16 14.23
N ASN A 405 0.46 17.86 14.64
CA ASN A 405 -0.41 17.49 15.77
C ASN A 405 -1.40 16.39 15.38
N THR A 406 -0.89 15.22 15.10
CA THR A 406 -1.64 14.00 14.79
C THR A 406 -0.84 12.78 15.22
N GLN A 407 -1.54 11.68 15.49
CA GLN A 407 -0.90 10.39 15.78
C GLN A 407 -0.29 9.72 14.52
N TYR A 408 -0.59 10.22 13.33
CA TYR A 408 -0.15 9.71 12.05
C TYR A 408 1.07 10.48 11.51
N GLY A 409 1.70 9.93 10.48
CA GLY A 409 2.83 10.55 9.80
C GLY A 409 3.15 9.83 8.49
N LEU A 410 2.14 9.49 7.67
CA LEU A 410 2.38 8.79 6.40
C LEU A 410 2.89 9.75 5.34
N ALA A 411 2.11 10.76 4.97
CA ALA A 411 2.48 11.69 3.93
C ALA A 411 2.21 13.15 4.32
N ALA A 412 2.78 14.09 3.56
CA ALA A 412 2.55 15.51 3.65
C ALA A 412 2.84 16.20 2.31
N GLY A 413 2.21 17.34 2.04
CA GLY A 413 2.50 18.14 0.85
C GLY A 413 2.43 19.63 1.10
N VAL A 414 3.20 20.39 0.33
CA VAL A 414 3.28 21.85 0.39
C VAL A 414 3.16 22.45 -1.00
N PHE A 415 2.30 23.45 -1.15
CA PHE A 415 2.16 24.25 -2.35
C PHE A 415 2.58 25.70 -2.07
N THR A 416 3.58 26.19 -2.77
CA THR A 416 4.11 27.57 -2.71
C THR A 416 5.04 27.83 -3.89
N GLN A 417 5.09 29.05 -4.39
CA GLN A 417 6.07 29.49 -5.41
C GLN A 417 7.45 29.78 -4.80
N ASN A 418 7.56 29.87 -3.48
CA ASN A 418 8.81 30.17 -2.81
C ASN A 418 9.56 28.86 -2.46
N LEU A 419 10.57 28.52 -3.25
CA LEU A 419 11.37 27.30 -3.08
C LEU A 419 11.99 27.18 -1.68
N SER A 420 12.51 28.27 -1.13
CA SER A 420 13.11 28.25 0.22
C SER A 420 12.06 27.98 1.31
N LYS A 421 10.87 28.54 1.18
CA LYS A 421 9.72 28.25 2.05
C LYS A 421 9.31 26.78 1.94
N ALA A 422 9.17 26.26 0.72
CA ALA A 422 8.79 24.87 0.47
C ALA A 422 9.70 23.89 1.21
N HIS A 423 11.02 24.01 1.04
CA HIS A 423 12.00 23.15 1.70
C HIS A 423 12.03 23.34 3.22
N ARG A 424 11.95 24.58 3.72
CA ARG A 424 11.95 24.87 5.14
C ARG A 424 10.75 24.26 5.86
N VAL A 425 9.55 24.33 5.24
CA VAL A 425 8.33 23.75 5.79
C VAL A 425 8.38 22.23 5.72
N ILE A 426 8.68 21.65 4.54
CA ILE A 426 8.64 20.20 4.37
C ILE A 426 9.62 19.47 5.29
N HIS A 427 10.80 20.05 5.58
CA HIS A 427 11.80 19.47 6.48
C HIS A 427 11.33 19.43 7.95
N GLN A 428 10.33 20.21 8.32
CA GLN A 428 9.78 20.25 9.69
C GLN A 428 8.52 19.36 9.82
N LEU A 429 7.96 18.86 8.72
CA LEU A 429 6.81 17.97 8.76
C LEU A 429 7.23 16.55 9.15
N GLN A 430 6.46 15.94 10.05
CA GLN A 430 6.70 14.60 10.58
C GLN A 430 5.97 13.55 9.73
N ALA A 431 6.40 13.38 8.50
CA ALA A 431 5.85 12.43 7.55
C ALA A 431 6.96 11.70 6.79
N GLY A 432 6.70 10.45 6.40
CA GLY A 432 7.69 9.62 5.70
C GLY A 432 7.72 9.86 4.20
N ILE A 433 6.64 10.37 3.61
CA ILE A 433 6.51 10.71 2.19
C ILE A 433 6.13 12.18 2.10
N CYS A 434 6.90 12.96 1.34
CA CYS A 434 6.66 14.40 1.25
C CYS A 434 6.70 14.88 -0.20
N TRP A 435 5.79 15.81 -0.55
CA TRP A 435 5.72 16.41 -1.88
C TRP A 435 5.77 17.94 -1.82
N ILE A 436 6.38 18.53 -2.84
CA ILE A 436 6.39 19.99 -3.08
C ILE A 436 5.77 20.24 -4.45
N ASN A 437 4.71 21.03 -4.50
CA ASN A 437 3.97 21.43 -5.71
C ASN A 437 3.49 20.24 -6.57
N THR A 438 3.22 19.11 -5.93
CA THR A 438 2.63 17.91 -6.53
C THR A 438 1.99 17.06 -5.44
N TRP A 439 1.25 16.00 -5.81
CA TRP A 439 0.68 15.03 -4.89
C TRP A 439 0.60 13.63 -5.50
N GLY A 440 0.93 12.60 -4.71
CA GLY A 440 0.65 11.20 -5.03
C GLY A 440 1.73 10.45 -5.80
N ASN A 441 2.72 11.13 -6.38
CA ASN A 441 3.78 10.49 -7.15
C ASN A 441 4.72 9.67 -6.24
N SER A 442 4.84 8.37 -6.49
CA SER A 442 5.70 7.44 -5.73
C SER A 442 6.37 6.45 -6.70
N PRO A 443 7.40 6.88 -7.45
CA PRO A 443 8.14 5.98 -8.34
C PRO A 443 8.84 4.87 -7.55
N ALA A 444 9.17 3.77 -8.21
CA ALA A 444 9.75 2.58 -7.58
C ALA A 444 11.07 2.86 -6.83
N GLU A 445 11.81 3.89 -7.25
CA GLU A 445 13.05 4.36 -6.65
C GLU A 445 12.86 5.10 -5.33
N MET A 446 11.66 5.64 -5.10
CA MET A 446 11.35 6.45 -3.92
C MET A 446 10.89 5.55 -2.76
N PRO A 447 11.58 5.55 -1.60
CA PRO A 447 11.11 4.84 -0.43
C PRO A 447 9.73 5.35 0.04
N VAL A 448 8.82 4.43 0.30
CA VAL A 448 7.47 4.69 0.78
C VAL A 448 7.33 4.14 2.19
N GLY A 449 6.70 4.89 3.10
CA GLY A 449 6.41 4.43 4.45
C GLY A 449 6.22 5.56 5.45
N GLY A 450 5.56 5.23 6.56
CA GLY A 450 5.11 6.22 7.54
C GLY A 450 6.04 6.44 8.73
N TYR A 451 5.79 7.55 9.42
CA TYR A 451 6.24 7.84 10.78
C TYR A 451 5.11 7.52 11.77
N LYS A 452 5.40 7.54 13.07
CA LYS A 452 4.41 7.38 14.13
C LYS A 452 3.52 6.13 13.95
N LEU A 453 2.19 6.26 14.05
CA LEU A 453 1.25 5.15 13.85
C LEU A 453 0.97 4.83 12.37
N SER A 454 1.62 5.50 11.44
CA SER A 454 1.47 5.20 10.01
C SER A 454 2.39 4.10 9.50
N GLY A 455 3.36 3.64 10.29
CA GLY A 455 4.11 2.45 9.89
C GLY A 455 5.52 2.32 10.45
N ILE A 456 6.15 1.20 10.07
CA ILE A 456 7.53 0.82 10.41
C ILE A 456 8.15 0.17 9.19
N GLY A 457 9.40 0.52 8.89
CA GLY A 457 10.09 0.07 7.68
C GLY A 457 9.72 0.92 6.47
N ARG A 458 10.09 0.43 5.29
CA ARG A 458 9.79 1.07 4.00
C ARG A 458 9.46 0.01 2.95
N GLU A 459 8.61 0.39 2.02
CA GLU A 459 8.42 -0.29 0.73
C GLU A 459 9.01 0.59 -0.37
N ASN A 460 9.31 0.03 -1.53
CA ASN A 460 10.05 0.68 -2.62
C ASN A 460 11.43 1.23 -2.21
N GLY A 461 12.15 1.82 -3.15
CA GLY A 461 13.51 2.28 -2.90
C GLY A 461 14.51 1.16 -2.62
N GLN A 462 15.79 1.47 -2.81
CA GLN A 462 16.87 0.49 -2.68
C GLN A 462 16.98 -0.12 -1.27
N GLU A 463 16.71 0.67 -0.23
CA GLU A 463 16.85 0.22 1.16
C GLU A 463 15.89 -0.92 1.53
N THR A 464 14.78 -1.08 0.81
CA THR A 464 13.81 -2.17 1.05
C THR A 464 14.44 -3.55 0.86
N LEU A 465 15.43 -3.71 -0.02
CA LEU A 465 16.19 -4.98 -0.13
C LEU A 465 16.87 -5.36 1.19
N LEU A 466 17.30 -4.37 1.98
CA LEU A 466 17.92 -4.63 3.29
C LEU A 466 16.91 -5.21 4.29
N HIS A 467 15.63 -4.84 4.16
CA HIS A 467 14.55 -5.37 5.00
C HIS A 467 14.17 -6.82 4.67
N TYR A 468 14.57 -7.34 3.50
CA TYR A 468 14.34 -8.71 3.05
C TYR A 468 15.62 -9.57 3.08
N THR A 469 16.69 -9.07 3.70
CA THR A 469 17.96 -9.78 3.88
C THR A 469 18.47 -9.64 5.30
N GLN A 470 19.34 -10.56 5.69
CA GLN A 470 20.12 -10.49 6.92
C GLN A 470 21.61 -10.44 6.64
N THR A 471 22.38 -9.78 7.49
CA THR A 471 23.81 -9.66 7.36
C THR A 471 24.50 -10.76 8.14
N LYS A 472 25.38 -11.53 7.46
CA LYS A 472 26.33 -12.45 8.08
C LYS A 472 27.72 -11.82 8.03
N SER A 473 28.37 -11.66 9.17
CA SER A 473 29.75 -11.19 9.26
C SER A 473 30.69 -12.38 9.41
N VAL A 474 31.77 -12.38 8.62
CA VAL A 474 32.80 -13.42 8.66
C VAL A 474 34.14 -12.75 8.90
N PHE A 475 34.76 -13.03 10.06
CA PHE A 475 36.10 -12.59 10.39
C PHE A 475 37.10 -13.65 9.94
N VAL A 476 38.18 -13.23 9.32
CA VAL A 476 39.23 -14.13 8.82
C VAL A 476 40.56 -13.74 9.46
N GLU A 477 41.18 -14.70 10.13
CA GLU A 477 42.55 -14.66 10.60
C GLU A 477 43.46 -15.51 9.67
N LEU A 478 44.43 -14.86 9.07
CA LEU A 478 45.40 -15.53 8.16
C LEU A 478 46.64 -16.03 8.89
N GLY A 479 46.86 -15.58 10.12
CA GLY A 479 47.93 -15.98 11.00
C GLY A 479 47.59 -17.21 11.85
N ALA A 480 48.48 -17.53 12.77
CA ALA A 480 48.21 -18.55 13.78
C ALA A 480 47.14 -18.04 14.77
N PHE A 481 46.23 -18.92 15.16
CA PHE A 481 45.26 -18.62 16.19
C PHE A 481 45.95 -18.49 17.54
N ASP A 482 45.88 -17.28 18.13
CA ASP A 482 46.43 -17.00 19.47
C ASP A 482 45.34 -17.25 20.51
N SER A 483 45.59 -18.23 21.38
CA SER A 483 44.66 -18.68 22.39
C SER A 483 45.09 -18.21 23.78
N PRO A 484 44.22 -17.57 24.58
CA PRO A 484 44.53 -17.26 25.98
C PRO A 484 44.61 -18.52 26.87
N TYR A 485 44.31 -19.69 26.31
CA TYR A 485 44.36 -20.99 26.99
C TYR A 485 45.50 -21.87 26.48
N ALA A 486 46.39 -21.37 25.63
CA ALA A 486 47.52 -22.11 25.10
C ALA A 486 48.73 -22.07 26.03
#